data_24c67164b5f88e14141861b588f2a81b
#
_entry.id   24c67164b5f88e14141861b588f2a81b
#
_cell.length_a   1.000
_cell.length_b   1.000
_cell.length_c   1.000
_cell.angle_alpha   90.00
_cell.angle_beta   90.00
_cell.angle_gamma   90.00
#
_symmetry.space_group_name_H-M   'P 1'
#
loop_
_entity.id
_entity.type
_entity.pdbx_description
1 polymer ?
#
loop_
_entity_poly.entity_id
_entity_poly.type
_entity_poly.pdbx_seq_one_letter_code
_entity_poly.pdbx_strand_id
1 'polypeptide(L)'
;HNTMGPRAAHLAALERVQRAAFAAAQGGGQKSRARHEGRGKMLPRDRVANLLDPGSAFLEIGATAAHGMYDGAAPCAGLIAGIGQVHGRDVMVICNDATVKGGTYYPLTVKKHLRAQEIAQDCNLPVVSLVDSGGANLPNQDEVFPDRDHFGRIFYNQAQMSAKGIAQIAVVMGSCTA
;
A
#
# COMPACT_ATOMS: atom_id res chain seq x y z
N HIS A 1 16.21 30.32 -25.30
CA HIS A 1 16.06 28.97 -24.74
C HIS A 1 16.82 28.89 -23.43
N ASN A 2 16.11 29.01 -22.32
CA ASN A 2 16.69 28.90 -20.98
C ASN A 2 16.80 27.40 -20.66
N THR A 3 17.86 26.76 -21.11
CA THR A 3 18.15 25.37 -20.75
C THR A 3 18.72 25.34 -19.35
N MET A 4 17.91 24.85 -18.38
CA MET A 4 18.42 24.59 -17.04
C MET A 4 19.67 23.70 -17.12
N GLY A 5 20.75 24.09 -16.42
CA GLY A 5 21.94 23.28 -16.34
C GLY A 5 21.66 21.91 -15.69
N PRO A 6 22.49 20.88 -15.93
CA PRO A 6 22.27 19.50 -15.43
C PRO A 6 21.98 19.42 -13.93
N ARG A 7 22.67 20.22 -13.12
CA ARG A 7 22.44 20.28 -11.67
C ARG A 7 21.05 20.82 -11.30
N ALA A 8 20.60 21.87 -11.99
CA ALA A 8 19.27 22.45 -11.74
C ALA A 8 18.16 21.50 -12.18
N ALA A 9 18.35 20.79 -13.31
CA ALA A 9 17.42 19.75 -13.76
C ALA A 9 17.33 18.59 -12.75
N HIS A 10 18.47 18.16 -12.19
CA HIS A 10 18.51 17.11 -11.18
C HIS A 10 17.80 17.53 -9.87
N LEU A 11 18.07 18.74 -9.38
CA LEU A 11 17.39 19.27 -8.19
C LEU A 11 15.89 19.37 -8.39
N ALA A 12 15.44 19.88 -9.55
CA ALA A 12 14.02 19.94 -9.88
C ALA A 12 13.36 18.56 -9.96
N ALA A 13 14.08 17.55 -10.46
CA ALA A 13 13.61 16.16 -10.46
C ALA A 13 13.47 15.61 -9.03
N LEU A 14 14.48 15.85 -8.18
CA LEU A 14 14.46 15.44 -6.77
C LEU A 14 13.30 16.08 -6.02
N GLU A 15 13.07 17.38 -6.20
CA GLU A 15 11.93 18.09 -5.59
C GLU A 15 10.59 17.51 -6.04
N ARG A 16 10.44 17.11 -7.31
CA ARG A 16 9.21 16.46 -7.79
C ARG A 16 8.98 15.13 -7.08
N VAL A 17 10.02 14.31 -6.95
CA VAL A 17 9.95 13.03 -6.25
C VAL A 17 9.58 13.23 -4.78
N GLN A 18 10.21 14.18 -4.10
CA GLN A 18 9.92 14.49 -2.70
C GLN A 18 8.48 14.98 -2.51
N ARG A 19 8.00 15.86 -3.39
CA ARG A 19 6.60 16.32 -3.37
C ARG A 19 5.62 15.18 -3.61
N ALA A 20 5.90 14.29 -4.57
CA ALA A 20 5.08 13.12 -4.83
C ALA A 20 5.03 12.17 -3.64
N ALA A 21 6.17 11.90 -3.00
CA ALA A 21 6.26 11.06 -1.81
C ALA A 21 5.50 11.69 -0.63
N PHE A 22 5.63 13.00 -0.42
CA PHE A 22 4.89 13.72 0.63
C PHE A 22 3.38 13.65 0.38
N ALA A 23 2.92 13.92 -0.84
CA ALA A 23 1.50 13.85 -1.19
C ALA A 23 0.94 12.43 -0.99
N ALA A 24 1.69 11.41 -1.42
CA ALA A 24 1.31 10.01 -1.22
C ALA A 24 1.18 9.65 0.27
N ALA A 25 2.08 10.17 1.11
CA ALA A 25 2.05 9.93 2.56
C ALA A 25 0.84 10.56 3.26
N GLN A 26 0.19 11.57 2.66
CA GLN A 26 -1.02 12.19 3.22
C GLN A 26 -2.29 11.32 3.04
N GLY A 27 -2.23 10.28 2.21
CA GLY A 27 -3.36 9.40 1.96
C GLY A 27 -4.55 10.13 1.34
N GLY A 28 -5.76 9.93 1.88
CA GLY A 28 -7.00 10.51 1.37
C GLY A 28 -7.21 12.01 1.62
N GLY A 29 -6.19 12.70 2.12
CA GLY A 29 -6.23 14.13 2.42
C GLY A 29 -6.84 14.45 3.79
N GLN A 30 -6.76 15.72 4.18
CA GLN A 30 -7.08 16.16 5.54
C GLN A 30 -8.49 15.81 6.00
N LYS A 31 -9.50 16.00 5.15
CA LYS A 31 -10.90 15.71 5.49
C LYS A 31 -11.15 14.23 5.78
N SER A 32 -10.58 13.36 4.96
CA SER A 32 -10.71 11.91 5.10
C SER A 32 -9.94 11.41 6.31
N ARG A 33 -8.76 11.96 6.58
CA ARG A 33 -7.96 11.68 7.78
C ARG A 33 -8.70 12.07 9.05
N ALA A 34 -9.20 13.31 9.11
CA ALA A 34 -9.97 13.80 10.27
C ALA A 34 -11.22 12.94 10.53
N ARG A 35 -11.93 12.51 9.48
CA ARG A 35 -13.07 11.60 9.62
C ARG A 35 -12.66 10.23 10.18
N HIS A 36 -11.52 9.72 9.74
CA HIS A 36 -10.97 8.44 10.17
C HIS A 36 -10.59 8.48 11.66
N GLU A 37 -9.85 9.51 12.07
CA GLU A 37 -9.47 9.75 13.47
C GLU A 37 -10.70 10.03 14.36
N GLY A 38 -11.67 10.81 13.86
CA GLY A 38 -12.92 11.08 14.58
C GLY A 38 -13.77 9.84 14.87
N ARG A 39 -13.52 8.72 14.18
CA ARG A 39 -14.09 7.40 14.49
C ARG A 39 -13.26 6.58 15.49
N GLY A 40 -12.24 7.18 16.08
CA GLY A 40 -11.32 6.49 16.99
C GLY A 40 -10.34 5.56 16.29
N LYS A 41 -10.16 5.70 14.98
CA LYS A 41 -9.24 4.87 14.20
C LYS A 41 -7.88 5.52 14.06
N MET A 42 -6.83 4.73 14.26
CA MET A 42 -5.45 5.14 13.99
C MET A 42 -5.24 5.24 12.47
N LEU A 43 -4.47 6.25 12.04
CA LEU A 43 -4.09 6.40 10.64
C LEU A 43 -3.25 5.21 10.16
N PRO A 44 -3.34 4.80 8.88
CA PRO A 44 -2.65 3.62 8.38
C PRO A 44 -1.14 3.62 8.62
N ARG A 45 -0.46 4.75 8.39
CA ARG A 45 0.99 4.84 8.63
C ARG A 45 1.36 4.72 10.11
N ASP A 46 0.50 5.21 11.00
CA ASP A 46 0.68 5.06 12.44
C ASP A 46 0.44 3.60 12.86
N ARG A 47 -0.51 2.89 12.23
CA ARG A 47 -0.71 1.45 12.43
C ARG A 47 0.56 0.67 12.07
N VAL A 48 1.16 0.96 10.93
CA VAL A 48 2.42 0.34 10.51
C VAL A 48 3.54 0.66 11.49
N ALA A 49 3.70 1.92 11.86
CA ALA A 49 4.74 2.34 12.81
C ALA A 49 4.60 1.67 14.18
N ASN A 50 3.36 1.47 14.66
CA ASN A 50 3.10 0.79 15.93
C ASN A 50 3.29 -0.74 15.85
N LEU A 51 3.14 -1.34 14.67
CA LEU A 51 3.41 -2.77 14.46
C LEU A 51 4.91 -3.07 14.48
N LEU A 52 5.71 -2.20 13.87
CA LEU A 52 7.15 -2.41 13.71
C LEU A 52 7.92 -2.19 15.01
N ASP A 53 9.05 -2.86 15.14
CA ASP A 53 9.96 -2.67 16.24
C ASP A 53 10.41 -1.20 16.33
N PRO A 54 10.44 -0.59 17.52
CA PRO A 54 10.87 0.79 17.69
C PRO A 54 12.27 1.04 17.13
N GLY A 55 12.40 2.10 16.32
CA GLY A 55 13.68 2.48 15.72
C GLY A 55 14.16 1.58 14.56
N SER A 56 13.39 0.57 14.17
CA SER A 56 13.70 -0.25 13.01
C SER A 56 13.35 0.44 11.69
N ALA A 57 14.06 0.05 10.63
CA ALA A 57 13.80 0.60 9.29
C ALA A 57 12.54 -0.04 8.67
N PHE A 58 11.86 0.74 7.83
CA PHE A 58 10.76 0.27 6.99
C PHE A 58 11.10 0.52 5.52
N LEU A 59 11.30 -0.55 4.76
CA LEU A 59 11.55 -0.50 3.32
C LEU A 59 10.22 -0.51 2.59
N GLU A 60 9.66 0.66 2.33
CA GLU A 60 8.38 0.81 1.63
C GLU A 60 8.55 0.57 0.13
N ILE A 61 7.62 -0.20 -0.46
CA ILE A 61 7.55 -0.47 -1.89
C ILE A 61 6.39 0.28 -2.51
N GLY A 62 6.60 0.84 -3.70
CA GLY A 62 5.56 1.52 -4.46
C GLY A 62 4.92 2.71 -3.73
N ALA A 63 5.69 3.48 -2.95
CA ALA A 63 5.20 4.62 -2.17
C ALA A 63 4.46 5.66 -3.01
N THR A 64 4.84 5.83 -4.27
CA THR A 64 4.22 6.77 -5.23
C THR A 64 3.38 6.06 -6.29
N ALA A 65 3.01 4.80 -6.08
CA ALA A 65 2.13 4.07 -6.99
C ALA A 65 0.81 4.84 -7.20
N ALA A 66 0.32 4.85 -8.43
CA ALA A 66 -0.85 5.61 -8.88
C ALA A 66 -0.70 7.15 -8.78
N HIS A 67 0.51 7.69 -8.57
CA HIS A 67 0.72 9.13 -8.59
C HIS A 67 0.29 9.73 -9.94
N GLY A 68 -0.59 10.74 -9.89
CA GLY A 68 -1.14 11.37 -11.10
C GLY A 68 -2.16 10.53 -11.88
N MET A 69 -2.52 9.34 -11.40
CA MET A 69 -3.57 8.49 -11.97
C MET A 69 -4.88 8.64 -11.18
N TYR A 70 -6.00 8.19 -11.79
CA TYR A 70 -7.34 8.25 -11.17
C TYR A 70 -7.71 9.66 -10.66
N ASP A 71 -7.26 10.72 -11.36
CA ASP A 71 -7.45 12.14 -10.96
C ASP A 71 -6.99 12.42 -9.52
N GLY A 72 -5.92 11.73 -9.07
CA GLY A 72 -5.40 11.83 -7.72
C GLY A 72 -6.26 11.14 -6.65
N ALA A 73 -7.24 10.34 -7.04
CA ALA A 73 -8.18 9.71 -6.12
C ALA A 73 -7.60 8.54 -5.31
N ALA A 74 -6.47 7.98 -5.75
CA ALA A 74 -5.85 6.80 -5.14
C ALA A 74 -4.35 7.01 -4.85
N PRO A 75 -3.95 7.97 -3.99
CA PRO A 75 -2.55 8.17 -3.63
C PRO A 75 -1.98 6.89 -3.02
N CYS A 76 -0.70 6.59 -3.31
CA CYS A 76 -0.04 5.35 -2.89
C CYS A 76 -0.80 4.07 -3.30
N ALA A 77 -1.65 4.16 -4.32
CA ALA A 77 -2.62 3.15 -4.74
C ALA A 77 -3.55 2.66 -3.59
N GLY A 78 -3.76 3.47 -2.54
CA GLY A 78 -4.59 3.13 -1.39
C GLY A 78 -4.03 1.98 -0.53
N LEU A 79 -2.76 1.67 -0.66
CA LEU A 79 -2.10 0.55 -0.01
C LEU A 79 -0.68 0.92 0.43
N ILE A 80 -0.36 0.69 1.70
CA ILE A 80 1.00 0.77 2.20
C ILE A 80 1.56 -0.65 2.24
N ALA A 81 2.70 -0.87 1.60
CA ALA A 81 3.36 -2.16 1.59
C ALA A 81 4.87 -1.97 1.75
N GLY A 82 5.50 -2.87 2.48
CA GLY A 82 6.94 -2.81 2.70
C GLY A 82 7.45 -3.89 3.63
N ILE A 83 8.76 -3.94 3.75
CA ILE A 83 9.47 -4.86 4.64
C ILE A 83 9.89 -4.10 5.89
N GLY A 84 9.52 -4.63 7.04
CA GLY A 84 9.92 -4.10 8.34
C GLY A 84 10.19 -5.22 9.33
N GLN A 85 10.60 -4.86 10.54
CA GLN A 85 10.90 -5.83 11.59
C GLN A 85 9.81 -5.87 12.66
N VAL A 86 9.38 -7.07 13.02
CA VAL A 86 8.47 -7.34 14.12
C VAL A 86 9.14 -8.39 15.02
N HIS A 87 9.43 -8.04 16.27
CA HIS A 87 10.19 -8.89 17.20
C HIS A 87 11.50 -9.43 16.61
N GLY A 88 12.23 -8.55 15.92
CA GLY A 88 13.52 -8.86 15.30
C GLY A 88 13.44 -9.70 14.02
N ARG A 89 12.25 -10.00 13.51
CA ARG A 89 12.05 -10.75 12.27
C ARG A 89 11.60 -9.84 11.14
N ASP A 90 12.18 -10.01 9.97
CA ASP A 90 11.72 -9.34 8.76
C ASP A 90 10.38 -9.91 8.34
N VAL A 91 9.43 -9.02 8.09
CA VAL A 91 8.09 -9.37 7.64
C VAL A 91 7.67 -8.44 6.49
N MET A 92 6.82 -8.95 5.61
CA MET A 92 6.09 -8.12 4.66
C MET A 92 4.85 -7.57 5.35
N VAL A 93 4.73 -6.25 5.40
CA VAL A 93 3.53 -5.56 5.90
C VAL A 93 2.71 -5.08 4.72
N ILE A 94 1.42 -5.39 4.73
CA ILE A 94 0.44 -4.92 3.74
C ILE A 94 -0.68 -4.24 4.53
N CYS A 95 -0.83 -2.93 4.37
CA CYS A 95 -1.80 -2.14 5.12
C CYS A 95 -2.73 -1.38 4.17
N ASN A 96 -4.02 -1.62 4.26
CA ASN A 96 -5.01 -0.85 3.53
C ASN A 96 -5.10 0.58 4.07
N ASP A 97 -5.22 1.55 3.18
CA ASP A 97 -5.49 2.94 3.54
C ASP A 97 -6.97 3.27 3.33
N ALA A 98 -7.77 3.12 4.39
CA ALA A 98 -9.19 3.42 4.35
C ALA A 98 -9.51 4.92 4.21
N THR A 99 -8.53 5.81 4.38
CA THR A 99 -8.69 7.24 4.09
C THR A 99 -8.72 7.52 2.59
N VAL A 100 -8.24 6.56 1.78
CA VAL A 100 -8.28 6.58 0.31
C VAL A 100 -9.48 5.75 -0.15
N LYS A 101 -10.59 6.42 -0.47
CA LYS A 101 -11.81 5.78 -1.00
C LYS A 101 -12.27 4.55 -0.20
N GLY A 102 -12.17 4.61 1.14
CA GLY A 102 -12.57 3.51 2.01
C GLY A 102 -11.71 2.24 1.89
N GLY A 103 -10.50 2.35 1.35
CA GLY A 103 -9.61 1.21 1.14
C GLY A 103 -10.01 0.32 -0.05
N THR A 104 -10.79 0.84 -0.99
CA THR A 104 -11.17 0.09 -2.20
C THR A 104 -9.98 -0.15 -3.13
N TYR A 105 -10.01 -1.30 -3.80
CA TYR A 105 -8.95 -1.70 -4.72
C TYR A 105 -9.21 -1.18 -6.14
N TYR A 106 -8.30 -0.34 -6.62
CA TYR A 106 -8.14 0.03 -8.03
C TYR A 106 -7.21 -0.97 -8.73
N PRO A 107 -7.13 -0.99 -10.06
CA PRO A 107 -6.21 -1.88 -10.78
C PRO A 107 -4.77 -1.81 -10.30
N LEU A 108 -4.24 -0.59 -10.05
CA LEU A 108 -2.89 -0.43 -9.50
C LEU A 108 -2.76 -0.84 -8.04
N THR A 109 -3.82 -0.76 -7.24
CA THR A 109 -3.84 -1.30 -5.88
C THR A 109 -3.61 -2.81 -5.91
N VAL A 110 -4.30 -3.51 -6.83
CA VAL A 110 -4.13 -4.96 -7.04
C VAL A 110 -2.70 -5.27 -7.44
N LYS A 111 -2.14 -4.56 -8.42
CA LYS A 111 -0.74 -4.76 -8.87
C LYS A 111 0.26 -4.55 -7.75
N LYS A 112 0.08 -3.52 -6.94
CA LYS A 112 0.93 -3.25 -5.77
C LYS A 112 0.84 -4.37 -4.74
N HIS A 113 -0.36 -4.85 -4.44
CA HIS A 113 -0.58 -5.98 -3.53
C HIS A 113 0.08 -7.25 -4.05
N LEU A 114 -0.11 -7.58 -5.34
CA LEU A 114 0.53 -8.73 -5.98
C LEU A 114 2.05 -8.64 -5.92
N ARG A 115 2.62 -7.46 -6.13
CA ARG A 115 4.08 -7.25 -6.04
C ARG A 115 4.59 -7.49 -4.62
N ALA A 116 3.86 -7.03 -3.61
CA ALA A 116 4.21 -7.29 -2.21
C ALA A 116 4.19 -8.79 -1.89
N GLN A 117 3.18 -9.52 -2.36
CA GLN A 117 3.09 -10.96 -2.21
C GLN A 117 4.23 -11.69 -2.93
N GLU A 118 4.57 -11.28 -4.14
CA GLU A 118 5.68 -11.84 -4.92
C GLU A 118 7.01 -11.68 -4.16
N ILE A 119 7.30 -10.49 -3.64
CA ILE A 119 8.50 -10.23 -2.86
C ILE A 119 8.52 -11.07 -1.57
N ALA A 120 7.39 -11.16 -0.86
CA ALA A 120 7.27 -11.97 0.35
C ALA A 120 7.55 -13.44 0.05
N GLN A 121 7.04 -13.95 -1.07
CA GLN A 121 7.24 -15.34 -1.49
C GLN A 121 8.69 -15.61 -1.91
N ASP A 122 9.30 -14.72 -2.69
CA ASP A 122 10.67 -14.85 -3.16
C ASP A 122 11.69 -14.75 -2.02
N CYS A 123 11.42 -13.90 -1.04
CA CYS A 123 12.28 -13.68 0.14
C CYS A 123 11.90 -14.57 1.34
N ASN A 124 10.88 -15.41 1.20
CA ASN A 124 10.36 -16.26 2.28
C ASN A 124 10.01 -15.46 3.54
N LEU A 125 9.32 -14.34 3.36
CA LEU A 125 8.91 -13.46 4.45
C LEU A 125 7.50 -13.78 4.94
N PRO A 126 7.27 -13.87 6.26
CA PRO A 126 5.92 -13.84 6.81
C PRO A 126 5.19 -12.58 6.39
N VAL A 127 3.89 -12.67 6.20
CA VAL A 127 3.04 -11.53 5.81
C VAL A 127 2.15 -11.13 6.96
N VAL A 128 2.14 -9.85 7.30
CA VAL A 128 1.19 -9.24 8.23
C VAL A 128 0.33 -8.26 7.46
N SER A 129 -0.95 -8.56 7.37
CA SER A 129 -1.96 -7.72 6.70
C SER A 129 -2.77 -6.96 7.74
N LEU A 130 -2.75 -5.62 7.65
CA LEU A 130 -3.60 -4.74 8.44
C LEU A 130 -4.80 -4.34 7.57
N VAL A 131 -5.92 -5.01 7.78
CA VAL A 131 -7.06 -5.00 6.86
C VAL A 131 -8.06 -3.93 7.22
N ASP A 132 -8.33 -3.03 6.27
CA ASP A 132 -9.40 -2.02 6.34
C ASP A 132 -9.81 -1.68 4.90
N SER A 133 -10.54 -2.60 4.25
CA SER A 133 -10.80 -2.58 2.81
C SER A 133 -12.28 -2.57 2.49
N GLY A 134 -12.68 -1.69 1.57
CA GLY A 134 -14.00 -1.65 0.97
C GLY A 134 -14.22 -2.62 -0.20
N GLY A 135 -13.23 -3.45 -0.50
CA GLY A 135 -13.29 -4.39 -1.64
C GLY A 135 -12.86 -3.77 -2.97
N ALA A 136 -13.29 -4.36 -4.09
CA ALA A 136 -12.93 -3.88 -5.41
C ALA A 136 -13.66 -2.58 -5.79
N ASN A 137 -12.99 -1.71 -6.54
CA ASN A 137 -13.61 -0.51 -7.08
C ASN A 137 -14.62 -0.88 -8.17
N LEU A 138 -15.91 -0.59 -7.94
CA LEU A 138 -17.00 -1.00 -8.83
C LEU A 138 -16.88 -0.48 -10.27
N PRO A 139 -16.51 0.78 -10.54
CA PRO A 139 -16.34 1.28 -11.90
C PRO A 139 -15.23 0.59 -12.71
N ASN A 140 -14.30 -0.09 -12.05
CA ASN A 140 -13.15 -0.77 -12.65
C ASN A 140 -13.19 -2.29 -12.45
N GLN A 141 -14.38 -2.88 -12.23
CA GLN A 141 -14.51 -4.32 -11.94
C GLN A 141 -13.99 -5.20 -13.07
N ASP A 142 -14.19 -4.82 -14.31
CA ASP A 142 -13.70 -5.52 -15.50
C ASP A 142 -12.16 -5.56 -15.56
N GLU A 143 -11.49 -4.58 -14.96
CA GLU A 143 -10.02 -4.52 -14.84
C GLU A 143 -9.48 -5.12 -13.54
N VAL A 144 -10.34 -5.42 -12.56
CA VAL A 144 -9.94 -5.89 -11.22
C VAL A 144 -10.17 -7.40 -11.06
N PHE A 145 -11.21 -7.97 -11.65
CA PHE A 145 -11.61 -9.36 -11.41
C PHE A 145 -11.10 -10.42 -12.40
N PRO A 146 -10.91 -10.18 -13.74
CA PRO A 146 -11.00 -11.28 -14.67
C PRO A 146 -9.73 -12.06 -15.00
N ASP A 147 -8.54 -11.79 -14.47
CA ASP A 147 -7.33 -12.43 -14.97
C ASP A 147 -6.31 -12.79 -13.87
N ARG A 148 -5.28 -13.61 -14.25
CA ARG A 148 -4.20 -14.05 -13.33
C ARG A 148 -3.45 -12.91 -12.65
N ASP A 149 -3.46 -11.71 -13.22
CA ASP A 149 -2.82 -10.50 -12.68
C ASP A 149 -3.82 -9.54 -12.03
N HIS A 150 -5.02 -10.02 -11.68
CA HIS A 150 -6.12 -9.28 -11.07
C HIS A 150 -6.42 -9.73 -9.64
N PHE A 151 -7.53 -9.29 -9.08
CA PHE A 151 -7.90 -9.49 -7.68
C PHE A 151 -7.91 -10.96 -7.24
N GLY A 152 -8.36 -11.85 -8.09
CA GLY A 152 -8.36 -13.30 -7.83
C GLY A 152 -6.96 -13.89 -7.64
N ARG A 153 -5.93 -13.28 -8.22
CA ARG A 153 -4.55 -13.71 -8.04
C ARG A 153 -4.04 -13.50 -6.61
N ILE A 154 -4.58 -12.52 -5.89
CA ILE A 154 -4.25 -12.29 -4.47
C ILE A 154 -4.56 -13.55 -3.66
N PHE A 155 -5.73 -14.15 -3.85
CA PHE A 155 -6.14 -15.36 -3.14
C PHE A 155 -5.30 -16.57 -3.55
N TYR A 156 -5.02 -16.71 -4.85
CA TYR A 156 -4.14 -17.75 -5.34
C TYR A 156 -2.75 -17.66 -4.72
N ASN A 157 -2.16 -16.48 -4.66
CA ASN A 157 -0.86 -16.25 -4.04
C ASN A 157 -0.88 -16.56 -2.53
N GLN A 158 -1.96 -16.21 -1.82
CA GLN A 158 -2.13 -16.58 -0.41
C GLN A 158 -2.13 -18.10 -0.23
N ALA A 159 -2.84 -18.82 -1.08
CA ALA A 159 -2.86 -20.28 -1.04
C ALA A 159 -1.47 -20.89 -1.35
N GLN A 160 -0.75 -20.35 -2.33
CA GLN A 160 0.61 -20.78 -2.66
C GLN A 160 1.60 -20.52 -1.52
N MET A 161 1.53 -19.35 -0.88
CA MET A 161 2.36 -19.03 0.28
C MET A 161 2.06 -19.97 1.46
N SER A 162 0.79 -20.25 1.71
CA SER A 162 0.36 -21.19 2.72
C SER A 162 0.92 -22.61 2.46
N ALA A 163 0.83 -23.06 1.20
CA ALA A 163 1.40 -24.35 0.79
C ALA A 163 2.92 -24.44 0.98
N LYS A 164 3.62 -23.31 0.88
CA LYS A 164 5.07 -23.21 1.14
C LYS A 164 5.42 -23.04 2.62
N GLY A 165 4.45 -23.01 3.50
CA GLY A 165 4.66 -22.80 4.93
C GLY A 165 5.01 -21.37 5.33
N ILE A 166 4.74 -20.38 4.47
CA ILE A 166 4.91 -18.96 4.79
C ILE A 166 3.75 -18.52 5.68
N ALA A 167 4.06 -18.06 6.89
CA ALA A 167 3.06 -17.57 7.83
C ALA A 167 2.38 -16.30 7.31
N GLN A 168 1.06 -16.25 7.41
CA GLN A 168 0.25 -15.12 7.02
C GLN A 168 -0.73 -14.78 8.15
N ILE A 169 -0.69 -13.53 8.62
CA ILE A 169 -1.53 -13.03 9.71
C ILE A 169 -2.34 -11.85 9.17
N ALA A 170 -3.63 -11.87 9.37
CA ALA A 170 -4.51 -10.74 9.07
C ALA A 170 -5.07 -10.15 10.37
N VAL A 171 -4.91 -8.85 10.54
CA VAL A 171 -5.50 -8.07 11.61
C VAL A 171 -6.59 -7.19 11.00
N VAL A 172 -7.83 -7.52 11.25
CA VAL A 172 -8.98 -6.76 10.71
C VAL A 172 -9.25 -5.56 11.61
N MET A 173 -9.03 -4.37 11.07
CA MET A 173 -9.10 -3.10 11.79
C MET A 173 -10.26 -2.20 11.34
N GLY A 174 -11.09 -2.71 10.46
CA GLY A 174 -12.23 -2.00 9.89
C GLY A 174 -13.01 -2.89 8.94
N SER A 175 -13.47 -2.33 7.82
CA SER A 175 -14.14 -3.12 6.79
C SER A 175 -13.22 -4.21 6.23
N CYS A 176 -13.79 -5.36 5.97
CA CYS A 176 -13.10 -6.49 5.36
C CYS A 176 -14.03 -7.09 4.29
N THR A 177 -14.19 -6.34 3.21
CA THR A 177 -14.98 -6.76 2.06
C THR A 177 -14.04 -7.44 1.05
N ALA A 178 -14.42 -8.61 0.59
CA ALA A 178 -13.62 -9.44 -0.33
C ALA A 178 -13.37 -8.76 -1.67
#